data_ca07e6b0ef263e13a95c9eda0e78ed15
#
_entry.id   ca07e6b0ef263e13a95c9eda0e78ed15
#
_cell.length_a   1.000
_cell.length_b   1.000
_cell.length_c   1.000
_cell.angle_alpha   90.00
_cell.angle_beta   90.00
_cell.angle_gamma   90.00
#
_symmetry.space_group_name_H-M   'P 1'
#
loop_
_entity.id
_entity.type
_entity.pdbx_description
1 polymer ?
#
loop_
_entity_poly.entity_id
_entity_poly.type
_entity_poly.pdbx_seq_one_letter_code
_entity_poly.pdbx_strand_id
1 'polypeptide(L)'
;MRRVQRGRGLFTGCPVYETMEERGILDMKRRIIDFHTHLGDIFHDSRNIVFHPQLHFPPYPDPFEDLARDHYSRALVTENQEEQNILIDAGQLRTWEYGSLEATQKALDENHIDYAVSLPSKLEPRLLPFTSADFRLPIPEMKAKLKRDIIRGAKGLKLHPILQNVPLTDERTYAAVEVFGEMGLPITSHCGINDYYKPGSKYQPLAPKEYGELHYMLALIERYPDYILIPAHAGGDCGWEYEELAQAVHKHGWKNVYTDTSFKNAKVMRELAGLFGEDKLLFATDYPFDGITQSVAACEEAFADDPVLADKVFYGNAAKLLHL
;
A
#
# COMPACT_ATOMS: atom_id res chain seq x y z
N MET A 1 49.31 -33.94 69.47
CA MET A 1 50.50 -33.97 68.58
C MET A 1 50.07 -34.07 67.12
N ARG A 2 50.76 -33.31 66.28
CA ARG A 2 50.74 -33.13 64.82
C ARG A 2 49.71 -32.11 64.29
N ARG A 3 50.19 -30.97 64.13
CA ARG A 3 50.82 -30.14 63.06
C ARG A 3 49.88 -29.88 61.86
N VAL A 4 49.54 -28.66 61.89
CA VAL A 4 49.28 -27.67 60.85
C VAL A 4 50.02 -27.89 59.53
N GLN A 5 49.34 -27.75 58.44
CA GLN A 5 49.87 -27.03 57.25
C GLN A 5 48.79 -26.25 56.52
N ARG A 6 49.13 -24.94 56.39
CA ARG A 6 48.42 -23.95 55.64
C ARG A 6 48.75 -24.11 54.12
N GLY A 7 47.77 -24.13 53.26
CA GLY A 7 47.96 -23.96 51.85
C GLY A 7 47.19 -22.71 51.40
N ARG A 8 47.91 -21.70 50.98
CA ARG A 8 47.37 -20.51 50.29
C ARG A 8 47.06 -20.90 48.87
N GLY A 9 45.81 -20.68 48.42
CA GLY A 9 45.40 -20.76 47.03
C GLY A 9 44.80 -19.40 46.66
N LEU A 10 45.39 -18.78 45.67
CA LEU A 10 45.04 -17.48 45.12
C LEU A 10 43.64 -17.48 44.53
N PHE A 11 42.87 -16.49 44.98
CA PHE A 11 41.68 -16.05 44.26
C PHE A 11 42.12 -15.22 43.06
N THR A 12 41.94 -15.76 41.84
CA THR A 12 41.91 -15.00 40.60
C THR A 12 40.71 -15.51 39.79
N GLY A 13 39.69 -14.71 39.72
CA GLY A 13 38.49 -15.00 38.93
C GLY A 13 37.47 -13.92 39.20
N CYS A 14 37.71 -12.74 38.62
CA CYS A 14 36.68 -11.73 38.47
C CYS A 14 35.56 -12.35 37.64
N PRO A 15 34.29 -12.29 38.05
CA PRO A 15 33.22 -12.69 37.16
C PRO A 15 33.21 -11.69 35.99
N VAL A 16 33.45 -12.20 34.80
CA VAL A 16 33.19 -11.50 33.57
C VAL A 16 31.69 -11.18 33.60
N TYR A 17 31.37 -9.91 33.78
CA TYR A 17 30.04 -9.42 33.50
C TYR A 17 29.83 -9.59 31.99
N GLU A 18 29.23 -10.71 31.58
CA GLU A 18 28.55 -10.83 30.28
C GLU A 18 27.49 -9.74 30.28
N THR A 19 27.71 -8.75 29.46
CA THR A 19 26.75 -7.68 29.24
C THR A 19 25.45 -8.31 28.75
N MET A 20 24.31 -7.91 29.30
CA MET A 20 22.97 -8.41 28.92
C MET A 20 22.62 -8.08 27.48
N GLU A 21 23.53 -7.47 26.71
CA GLU A 21 23.38 -7.17 25.28
C GLU A 21 23.71 -8.34 24.35
N GLU A 22 24.37 -9.41 24.83
CA GLU A 22 24.69 -10.58 24.00
C GLU A 22 23.70 -11.75 24.14
N ARG A 23 22.69 -11.63 24.99
CA ARG A 23 21.59 -12.58 25.08
C ARG A 23 20.32 -11.99 24.52
N GLY A 24 20.12 -12.17 23.21
CA GLY A 24 18.75 -12.04 22.67
C GLY A 24 18.50 -10.87 21.76
N ILE A 25 19.28 -10.72 20.70
CA ILE A 25 18.64 -10.53 19.42
C ILE A 25 18.06 -11.90 19.06
N LEU A 26 17.07 -12.34 19.81
CA LEU A 26 16.08 -13.25 19.28
C LEU A 26 15.63 -12.61 17.98
N ASP A 27 15.65 -13.34 16.93
CA ASP A 27 15.09 -13.12 15.62
C ASP A 27 13.60 -12.69 15.78
N MET A 28 13.42 -11.47 16.28
CA MET A 28 12.08 -10.87 16.39
C MET A 28 11.73 -10.45 14.98
N LYS A 29 11.06 -11.36 14.30
CA LYS A 29 10.50 -11.17 13.00
C LYS A 29 9.85 -9.78 12.94
N ARG A 30 10.26 -8.98 11.97
CA ARG A 30 9.69 -7.64 11.75
C ARG A 30 8.18 -7.73 11.53
N ARG A 31 7.44 -6.87 12.19
CA ARG A 31 6.00 -6.73 11.95
C ARG A 31 5.76 -5.95 10.67
N ILE A 32 4.74 -6.35 9.91
CA ILE A 32 4.43 -5.76 8.60
C ILE A 32 2.93 -5.50 8.50
N ILE A 33 2.57 -4.27 8.12
CA ILE A 33 1.24 -3.90 7.64
C ILE A 33 1.37 -3.49 6.18
N ASP A 34 0.76 -4.24 5.29
CA ASP A 34 0.59 -3.84 3.90
C ASP A 34 -0.61 -2.89 3.80
N PHE A 35 -0.34 -1.60 3.57
CA PHE A 35 -1.37 -0.56 3.62
C PHE A 35 -2.22 -0.47 2.35
N HIS A 36 -1.86 -1.18 1.29
CA HIS A 36 -2.55 -1.12 0.02
C HIS A 36 -2.56 -2.47 -0.69
N THR A 37 -3.68 -3.17 -0.62
CA THR A 37 -3.91 -4.43 -1.31
C THR A 37 -5.32 -4.51 -1.88
N HIS A 38 -5.53 -5.39 -2.83
CA HIS A 38 -6.82 -5.67 -3.42
C HIS A 38 -7.21 -7.12 -3.25
N LEU A 39 -8.46 -7.37 -2.95
CA LEU A 39 -9.06 -8.69 -2.89
C LEU A 39 -10.17 -8.77 -3.94
N GLY A 40 -10.10 -9.77 -4.80
CA GLY A 40 -11.07 -9.99 -5.87
C GLY A 40 -10.78 -9.19 -7.15
N ASP A 41 -11.68 -9.30 -8.10
CA ASP A 41 -11.60 -8.57 -9.36
C ASP A 41 -12.06 -7.12 -9.18
N ILE A 42 -11.16 -6.16 -9.35
CA ILE A 42 -11.45 -4.74 -9.22
C ILE A 42 -11.86 -4.07 -10.54
N PHE A 43 -11.72 -4.76 -11.68
CA PHE A 43 -11.95 -4.16 -12.99
C PHE A 43 -13.41 -4.20 -13.45
N HIS A 44 -14.21 -5.11 -12.92
CA HIS A 44 -15.57 -5.31 -13.39
C HIS A 44 -16.59 -5.07 -12.27
N ASP A 45 -17.78 -4.62 -12.65
CA ASP A 45 -18.92 -4.63 -11.75
C ASP A 45 -19.13 -6.07 -11.26
N SER A 46 -19.20 -6.26 -9.95
CA SER A 46 -19.37 -7.56 -9.30
C SER A 46 -20.57 -8.38 -9.83
N ARG A 47 -21.50 -7.74 -10.53
CA ARG A 47 -22.61 -8.38 -11.21
C ARG A 47 -22.25 -8.97 -12.58
N ASN A 48 -21.11 -8.59 -13.13
CA ASN A 48 -20.65 -8.96 -14.47
C ASN A 48 -19.30 -9.67 -14.45
N ILE A 49 -18.83 -10.14 -13.30
CA ILE A 49 -17.61 -10.93 -13.21
C ILE A 49 -17.85 -12.22 -14.02
N VAL A 50 -17.38 -12.20 -15.23
CA VAL A 50 -17.24 -13.41 -16.02
C VAL A 50 -15.90 -14.00 -15.63
N PHE A 51 -15.93 -14.89 -14.67
CA PHE A 51 -14.77 -15.71 -14.36
C PHE A 51 -14.39 -16.52 -15.59
N HIS A 52 -13.19 -16.27 -16.11
CA HIS A 52 -12.60 -17.04 -17.19
C HIS A 52 -11.55 -18.00 -16.59
N PRO A 53 -11.94 -19.13 -15.98
CA PRO A 53 -11.03 -20.04 -15.26
C PRO A 53 -9.97 -20.69 -16.17
N GLN A 54 -9.87 -20.28 -17.41
CA GLN A 54 -8.97 -20.81 -18.43
C GLN A 54 -7.91 -19.78 -18.86
N LEU A 55 -7.94 -18.55 -18.31
CA LEU A 55 -6.90 -17.57 -18.56
C LEU A 55 -5.77 -17.83 -17.58
N HIS A 56 -4.68 -18.35 -18.06
CA HIS A 56 -3.41 -18.44 -17.37
C HIS A 56 -2.44 -17.49 -18.05
N PHE A 57 -1.41 -17.06 -17.28
CA PHE A 57 -0.30 -16.36 -17.91
C PHE A 57 0.19 -17.19 -19.09
N PRO A 58 0.38 -16.55 -20.27
CA PRO A 58 1.00 -17.22 -21.39
C PRO A 58 2.41 -17.69 -20.97
N PRO A 59 3.06 -18.58 -21.76
CA PRO A 59 4.39 -19.11 -21.42
C PRO A 59 5.51 -18.09 -21.60
N TYR A 60 5.27 -16.82 -21.29
CA TYR A 60 6.26 -15.75 -21.16
C TYR A 60 6.20 -15.17 -19.76
N PRO A 61 7.29 -14.57 -19.26
CA PRO A 61 7.33 -13.98 -17.94
C PRO A 61 6.18 -13.00 -17.74
N ASP A 62 5.57 -13.04 -16.56
CA ASP A 62 4.62 -12.03 -16.10
C ASP A 62 5.34 -10.68 -16.09
N PRO A 63 4.90 -9.69 -16.89
CA PRO A 63 5.59 -8.38 -16.95
C PRO A 63 5.58 -7.64 -15.62
N PHE A 64 4.77 -8.09 -14.64
CA PHE A 64 4.74 -7.53 -13.29
C PHE A 64 5.71 -8.21 -12.30
N GLU A 65 6.37 -9.32 -12.64
CA GLU A 65 7.31 -9.98 -11.70
C GLU A 65 8.59 -9.18 -11.42
N ASP A 66 9.06 -8.40 -12.37
CA ASP A 66 10.32 -7.67 -12.26
C ASP A 66 10.16 -6.17 -11.93
N LEU A 67 8.95 -5.75 -11.65
CA LEU A 67 8.58 -4.34 -11.61
C LEU A 67 9.19 -3.57 -10.45
N ALA A 68 9.28 -4.19 -9.26
CA ALA A 68 9.96 -3.59 -8.11
C ALA A 68 11.49 -3.52 -8.29
N ARG A 69 12.08 -4.25 -9.25
CA ARG A 69 13.52 -4.25 -9.49
C ARG A 69 14.00 -3.09 -10.36
N ASP A 70 13.25 -2.74 -11.40
CA ASP A 70 13.78 -1.97 -12.53
C ASP A 70 13.07 -0.63 -12.82
N HIS A 71 12.57 0.08 -11.82
CA HIS A 71 11.84 1.33 -12.10
C HIS A 71 10.57 1.08 -12.92
N TYR A 72 9.72 0.31 -12.38
CA TYR A 72 8.40 -0.03 -12.84
C TYR A 72 7.64 1.07 -13.55
N SER A 73 7.66 2.22 -12.96
CA SER A 73 7.10 3.43 -13.50
C SER A 73 7.41 3.68 -14.99
N ARG A 74 8.56 3.23 -15.49
CA ARG A 74 8.90 3.38 -16.92
C ARG A 74 8.24 2.34 -17.81
N ALA A 75 7.96 1.16 -17.31
CA ALA A 75 7.30 0.11 -18.08
C ALA A 75 5.82 0.43 -18.32
N LEU A 76 5.18 1.18 -17.42
CA LEU A 76 3.78 1.62 -17.59
C LEU A 76 3.62 2.80 -18.54
N VAL A 77 4.68 3.55 -18.82
CA VAL A 77 4.66 4.73 -19.71
C VAL A 77 5.24 4.37 -21.08
N THR A 78 4.87 3.23 -21.63
CA THR A 78 5.24 2.95 -23.00
C THR A 78 4.27 3.64 -23.96
N GLU A 79 4.82 4.31 -25.00
CA GLU A 79 4.01 4.82 -26.11
C GLU A 79 3.60 3.71 -27.10
N ASN A 80 4.10 2.50 -26.89
CA ASN A 80 3.83 1.35 -27.74
C ASN A 80 2.50 0.69 -27.31
N GLN A 81 1.47 0.83 -28.14
CA GLN A 81 0.14 0.30 -27.86
C GLN A 81 0.09 -1.23 -27.68
N GLU A 82 1.00 -1.98 -28.33
CA GLU A 82 1.07 -3.44 -28.14
C GLU A 82 1.60 -3.80 -26.75
N GLU A 83 2.61 -3.11 -26.28
CA GLU A 83 3.14 -3.26 -24.93
C GLU A 83 2.10 -2.85 -23.88
N GLN A 84 1.40 -1.73 -24.08
CA GLN A 84 0.29 -1.32 -23.20
C GLN A 84 -0.80 -2.39 -23.14
N ASN A 85 -1.17 -2.98 -24.27
CA ASN A 85 -2.17 -4.05 -24.32
C ASN A 85 -1.72 -5.29 -23.54
N ILE A 86 -0.44 -5.64 -23.59
CA ILE A 86 0.15 -6.73 -22.80
C ILE A 86 0.06 -6.43 -21.30
N LEU A 87 0.39 -5.20 -20.88
CA LEU A 87 0.30 -4.78 -19.49
C LEU A 87 -1.16 -4.80 -18.99
N ILE A 88 -2.11 -4.32 -19.79
CA ILE A 88 -3.54 -4.38 -19.45
C ILE A 88 -3.99 -5.82 -19.25
N ASP A 89 -3.65 -6.73 -20.18
CA ASP A 89 -4.00 -8.14 -20.04
C ASP A 89 -3.36 -8.76 -18.81
N ALA A 90 -2.09 -8.48 -18.56
CA ALA A 90 -1.38 -8.99 -17.41
C ALA A 90 -1.99 -8.49 -16.10
N GLY A 91 -2.32 -7.20 -15.99
CA GLY A 91 -2.99 -6.65 -14.81
C GLY A 91 -4.34 -7.32 -14.53
N GLN A 92 -5.15 -7.56 -15.57
CA GLN A 92 -6.42 -8.25 -15.42
C GLN A 92 -6.23 -9.74 -15.04
N LEU A 93 -5.24 -10.43 -15.62
CA LEU A 93 -4.90 -11.81 -15.26
C LEU A 93 -4.43 -11.92 -13.81
N ARG A 94 -3.62 -10.97 -13.33
CA ARG A 94 -3.14 -11.00 -11.94
C ARG A 94 -4.27 -10.88 -10.94
N THR A 95 -5.23 -9.99 -11.13
CA THR A 95 -6.39 -9.90 -10.22
C THR A 95 -7.21 -11.17 -10.23
N TRP A 96 -7.27 -11.85 -11.36
CA TRP A 96 -7.91 -13.13 -11.49
C TRP A 96 -7.15 -14.25 -10.77
N GLU A 97 -5.85 -14.38 -11.02
CA GLU A 97 -5.03 -15.50 -10.54
C GLU A 97 -4.66 -15.36 -9.07
N TYR A 98 -4.32 -14.14 -8.65
CA TYR A 98 -3.83 -13.85 -7.30
C TYR A 98 -4.83 -13.10 -6.41
N GLY A 99 -5.90 -12.55 -6.95
CA GLY A 99 -6.90 -11.81 -6.18
C GLY A 99 -7.90 -12.67 -5.40
N SER A 100 -7.80 -14.01 -5.48
CA SER A 100 -8.65 -14.89 -4.67
C SER A 100 -8.28 -14.82 -3.20
N LEU A 101 -9.24 -15.14 -2.31
CA LEU A 101 -8.97 -15.18 -0.88
C LEU A 101 -7.87 -16.20 -0.53
N GLU A 102 -7.86 -17.36 -1.17
CA GLU A 102 -6.86 -18.42 -0.95
C GLU A 102 -5.48 -17.96 -1.38
N ALA A 103 -5.35 -17.36 -2.57
CA ALA A 103 -4.08 -16.80 -3.04
C ALA A 103 -3.58 -15.68 -2.14
N THR A 104 -4.49 -14.79 -1.70
CA THR A 104 -4.16 -13.71 -0.75
C THR A 104 -3.68 -14.27 0.58
N GLN A 105 -4.38 -15.24 1.18
CA GLN A 105 -3.95 -15.89 2.43
C GLN A 105 -2.56 -16.49 2.29
N LYS A 106 -2.30 -17.21 1.20
CA LYS A 106 -0.99 -17.80 0.91
C LYS A 106 0.09 -16.71 0.82
N ALA A 107 -0.16 -15.64 0.07
CA ALA A 107 0.80 -14.55 -0.07
C ALA A 107 1.11 -13.84 1.26
N LEU A 108 0.09 -13.63 2.11
CA LEU A 108 0.27 -13.08 3.46
C LEU A 108 1.10 -14.03 4.36
N ASP A 109 0.89 -15.33 4.27
CA ASP A 109 1.62 -16.34 5.07
C ASP A 109 3.08 -16.42 4.64
N GLU A 110 3.35 -16.52 3.35
CA GLU A 110 4.70 -16.67 2.78
C GLU A 110 5.57 -15.44 3.07
N ASN A 111 4.97 -14.26 3.14
CA ASN A 111 5.67 -13.00 3.39
C ASN A 111 5.51 -12.49 4.83
N HIS A 112 4.82 -13.28 5.66
CA HIS A 112 4.69 -12.98 7.08
C HIS A 112 4.01 -11.63 7.40
N ILE A 113 3.04 -11.27 6.62
CA ILE A 113 2.27 -10.03 6.79
C ILE A 113 1.34 -10.16 8.00
N ASP A 114 1.45 -9.22 8.95
CA ASP A 114 0.58 -9.18 10.14
C ASP A 114 -0.82 -8.68 9.78
N TYR A 115 -0.91 -7.64 8.95
CA TYR A 115 -2.16 -7.07 8.48
C TYR A 115 -2.03 -6.56 7.06
N ALA A 116 -3.14 -6.58 6.31
CA ALA A 116 -3.25 -5.97 5.00
C ALA A 116 -4.53 -5.13 4.90
N VAL A 117 -4.42 -3.92 4.35
CA VAL A 117 -5.57 -3.05 4.11
C VAL A 117 -6.23 -3.45 2.82
N SER A 118 -7.46 -3.97 2.91
CA SER A 118 -8.20 -4.48 1.76
C SER A 118 -9.71 -4.54 2.05
N LEU A 119 -10.46 -5.23 1.20
CA LEU A 119 -11.84 -5.59 1.50
C LEU A 119 -11.89 -6.59 2.66
N PRO A 120 -12.84 -6.45 3.61
CA PRO A 120 -12.90 -7.32 4.76
C PRO A 120 -13.34 -8.74 4.38
N SER A 121 -12.72 -9.73 5.00
CA SER A 121 -13.18 -11.11 4.94
C SER A 121 -13.28 -11.71 6.33
N LYS A 122 -14.38 -12.40 6.62
CA LYS A 122 -14.53 -13.16 7.86
C LYS A 122 -13.62 -14.37 7.94
N LEU A 123 -13.07 -14.80 6.80
CA LEU A 123 -12.18 -15.95 6.67
C LEU A 123 -10.71 -15.56 6.80
N GLU A 124 -10.40 -14.28 6.75
CA GLU A 124 -9.04 -13.76 6.91
C GLU A 124 -9.04 -12.51 7.82
N PRO A 125 -8.83 -12.69 9.12
CA PRO A 125 -8.92 -11.60 10.10
C PRO A 125 -7.80 -10.56 9.99
N ARG A 126 -6.72 -10.84 9.25
CA ARG A 126 -5.64 -9.88 8.99
C ARG A 126 -6.05 -8.80 8.01
N LEU A 127 -7.13 -8.98 7.24
CA LEU A 127 -7.63 -7.98 6.32
C LEU A 127 -8.35 -6.86 7.07
N LEU A 128 -7.72 -5.69 7.10
CA LEU A 128 -8.28 -4.49 7.71
C LEU A 128 -9.21 -3.77 6.73
N PRO A 129 -10.47 -3.55 7.09
CA PRO A 129 -11.47 -3.09 6.13
C PRO A 129 -11.31 -1.62 5.78
N PHE A 130 -11.00 -1.33 4.52
CA PHE A 130 -11.32 -0.06 3.89
C PHE A 130 -12.56 -0.25 3.02
N THR A 131 -13.49 0.69 3.12
CA THR A 131 -14.68 0.71 2.25
C THR A 131 -14.46 1.63 1.06
N SER A 132 -15.35 1.53 0.08
CA SER A 132 -15.36 2.40 -1.08
C SER A 132 -16.73 3.05 -1.28
N ALA A 133 -16.72 4.26 -1.87
CA ALA A 133 -17.94 4.98 -2.20
C ALA A 133 -18.64 4.34 -3.40
N ASP A 134 -19.94 4.09 -3.27
CA ASP A 134 -20.80 3.73 -4.40
C ASP A 134 -21.41 4.99 -5.01
N PHE A 135 -20.75 5.54 -6.01
CA PHE A 135 -21.16 6.78 -6.68
C PHE A 135 -22.42 6.64 -7.56
N ARG A 136 -22.99 5.44 -7.66
CA ARG A 136 -24.28 5.21 -8.31
C ARG A 136 -25.46 5.59 -7.40
N LEU A 137 -25.20 5.67 -6.10
CA LEU A 137 -26.19 6.07 -5.10
C LEU A 137 -26.33 7.60 -5.06
N PRO A 138 -27.53 8.12 -4.75
CA PRO A 138 -27.68 9.51 -4.35
C PRO A 138 -26.79 9.84 -3.16
N ILE A 139 -26.26 11.06 -3.09
CA ILE A 139 -25.31 11.48 -2.04
C ILE A 139 -25.82 11.14 -0.60
N PRO A 140 -27.08 11.39 -0.23
CA PRO A 140 -27.55 11.05 1.12
C PRO A 140 -27.47 9.55 1.42
N GLU A 141 -27.82 8.70 0.46
CA GLU A 141 -27.78 7.24 0.61
C GLU A 141 -26.35 6.72 0.67
N MET A 142 -25.45 7.26 -0.17
CA MET A 142 -24.03 6.97 -0.15
C MET A 142 -23.41 7.35 1.21
N LYS A 143 -23.65 8.57 1.72
CA LYS A 143 -23.18 9.00 3.05
C LYS A 143 -23.72 8.09 4.15
N ALA A 144 -25.00 7.68 4.07
CA ALA A 144 -25.59 6.75 5.03
C ALA A 144 -24.93 5.35 4.97
N LYS A 145 -24.61 4.85 3.75
CA LYS A 145 -23.85 3.60 3.57
C LYS A 145 -22.47 3.70 4.22
N LEU A 146 -21.72 4.74 3.91
CA LEU A 146 -20.36 4.94 4.41
C LEU A 146 -20.34 5.03 5.94
N LYS A 147 -21.28 5.75 6.57
CA LYS A 147 -21.43 5.79 8.03
C LYS A 147 -21.72 4.41 8.62
N ARG A 148 -22.57 3.61 7.97
CA ARG A 148 -22.80 2.21 8.41
C ARG A 148 -21.55 1.36 8.30
N ASP A 149 -20.73 1.57 7.26
CA ASP A 149 -19.49 0.82 7.09
C ASP A 149 -18.48 1.16 8.18
N ILE A 150 -18.37 2.43 8.59
CA ILE A 150 -17.56 2.85 9.75
C ILE A 150 -18.06 2.15 11.04
N ILE A 151 -19.36 2.14 11.28
CA ILE A 151 -19.96 1.44 12.45
C ILE A 151 -19.63 -0.07 12.42
N ARG A 152 -19.51 -0.65 11.23
CA ARG A 152 -19.13 -2.06 11.03
C ARG A 152 -17.64 -2.33 11.09
N GLY A 153 -16.83 -1.30 11.32
CA GLY A 153 -15.40 -1.42 11.54
C GLY A 153 -14.52 -0.98 10.36
N ALA A 154 -15.07 -0.28 9.35
CA ALA A 154 -14.23 0.28 8.31
C ALA A 154 -13.22 1.26 8.91
N LYS A 155 -11.95 1.02 8.63
CA LYS A 155 -10.79 1.76 9.13
C LYS A 155 -10.41 2.96 8.24
N GLY A 156 -10.93 3.02 7.02
CA GLY A 156 -10.66 4.10 6.07
C GLY A 156 -11.49 3.98 4.80
N LEU A 157 -11.29 4.95 3.91
CA LEU A 157 -11.91 5.03 2.59
C LEU A 157 -10.87 4.79 1.50
N LYS A 158 -11.17 3.89 0.56
CA LYS A 158 -10.41 3.72 -0.69
C LYS A 158 -11.20 4.30 -1.85
N LEU A 159 -10.56 5.17 -2.63
CA LEU A 159 -11.07 5.73 -3.87
C LEU A 159 -10.22 5.26 -5.04
N HIS A 160 -10.87 5.09 -6.18
CA HIS A 160 -10.22 4.77 -7.44
C HIS A 160 -10.89 5.55 -8.57
N PRO A 161 -10.49 6.83 -8.80
CA PRO A 161 -11.24 7.75 -9.65
C PRO A 161 -11.45 7.23 -11.07
N ILE A 162 -10.47 6.53 -11.64
CA ILE A 162 -10.55 5.96 -12.99
C ILE A 162 -11.61 4.85 -13.03
N LEU A 163 -11.49 3.82 -12.18
CA LEU A 163 -12.42 2.67 -12.20
C LEU A 163 -13.82 3.02 -11.67
N GLN A 164 -13.93 4.00 -10.79
CA GLN A 164 -15.21 4.52 -10.33
C GLN A 164 -15.84 5.51 -11.31
N ASN A 165 -15.08 5.94 -12.33
CA ASN A 165 -15.47 6.95 -13.32
C ASN A 165 -15.98 8.24 -12.67
N VAL A 166 -15.30 8.70 -11.64
CA VAL A 166 -15.63 9.93 -10.88
C VAL A 166 -14.33 10.62 -10.46
N PRO A 167 -14.05 11.83 -10.94
CA PRO A 167 -12.83 12.53 -10.55
C PRO A 167 -12.85 12.93 -9.08
N LEU A 168 -11.67 13.13 -8.50
CA LEU A 168 -11.55 13.51 -7.08
C LEU A 168 -12.11 14.91 -6.79
N THR A 169 -12.39 15.71 -7.81
CA THR A 169 -13.00 17.05 -7.70
C THR A 169 -14.53 17.05 -7.84
N ASP A 170 -15.16 15.88 -7.97
CA ASP A 170 -16.63 15.75 -8.05
C ASP A 170 -17.27 15.95 -6.66
N GLU A 171 -18.45 16.54 -6.60
CA GLU A 171 -19.21 16.74 -5.35
C GLU A 171 -19.53 15.44 -4.62
N ARG A 172 -19.70 14.32 -5.35
CA ARG A 172 -19.91 13.00 -4.76
C ARG A 172 -18.66 12.51 -4.04
N THR A 173 -17.48 12.78 -4.61
CA THR A 173 -16.20 12.49 -3.97
C THR A 173 -16.02 13.31 -2.71
N TYR A 174 -16.30 14.62 -2.77
CA TYR A 174 -16.24 15.48 -1.58
C TYR A 174 -17.16 14.98 -0.48
N ALA A 175 -18.40 14.61 -0.83
CA ALA A 175 -19.36 14.07 0.13
C ALA A 175 -18.91 12.75 0.78
N ALA A 176 -18.18 11.90 0.04
CA ALA A 176 -17.62 10.66 0.59
C ALA A 176 -16.42 10.94 1.50
N VAL A 177 -15.52 11.82 1.08
CA VAL A 177 -14.32 12.24 1.80
C VAL A 177 -14.67 12.88 3.15
N GLU A 178 -15.68 13.76 3.17
CA GLU A 178 -16.14 14.40 4.40
C GLU A 178 -16.58 13.39 5.48
N VAL A 179 -17.26 12.30 5.10
CA VAL A 179 -17.71 11.28 6.07
C VAL A 179 -16.54 10.67 6.85
N PHE A 180 -15.41 10.44 6.20
CA PHE A 180 -14.21 9.86 6.83
C PHE A 180 -13.32 10.92 7.47
N GLY A 181 -13.12 12.04 6.78
CA GLY A 181 -12.27 13.13 7.26
C GLY A 181 -12.78 13.77 8.55
N GLU A 182 -14.11 13.97 8.69
CA GLU A 182 -14.75 14.46 9.93
C GLU A 182 -14.54 13.50 11.11
N MET A 183 -14.31 12.21 10.83
CA MET A 183 -14.04 11.19 11.84
C MET A 183 -12.53 10.98 12.09
N GLY A 184 -11.66 11.72 11.40
CA GLY A 184 -10.21 11.57 11.49
C GLY A 184 -9.69 10.24 10.91
N LEU A 185 -10.46 9.60 10.04
CA LEU A 185 -10.10 8.33 9.41
C LEU A 185 -9.34 8.55 8.10
N PRO A 186 -8.36 7.71 7.76
CA PRO A 186 -7.56 7.86 6.56
C PRO A 186 -8.36 7.62 5.27
N ILE A 187 -8.01 8.39 4.26
CA ILE A 187 -8.58 8.31 2.91
C ILE A 187 -7.45 8.09 1.93
N THR A 188 -7.42 6.94 1.28
CA THR A 188 -6.46 6.63 0.23
C THR A 188 -7.13 6.66 -1.14
N SER A 189 -6.44 7.24 -2.11
CA SER A 189 -6.89 7.27 -3.49
C SER A 189 -5.81 6.77 -4.43
N HIS A 190 -6.21 5.96 -5.40
CA HIS A 190 -5.35 5.71 -6.55
C HIS A 190 -4.95 7.05 -7.21
N CYS A 191 -3.68 7.16 -7.54
CA CYS A 191 -3.10 8.21 -8.37
C CYS A 191 -2.24 7.55 -9.44
N GLY A 192 -2.21 8.12 -10.61
CA GLY A 192 -1.48 7.59 -11.77
C GLY A 192 -2.39 7.44 -13.00
N ILE A 193 -1.79 7.67 -14.17
CA ILE A 193 -2.50 7.64 -15.47
C ILE A 193 -2.37 6.24 -16.03
N ASN A 194 -3.39 5.40 -15.85
CA ASN A 194 -3.39 4.01 -16.32
C ASN A 194 -4.55 3.71 -17.26
N ASP A 195 -4.24 3.00 -18.33
CA ASP A 195 -5.24 2.36 -19.19
C ASP A 195 -5.58 0.98 -18.62
N TYR A 196 -6.77 0.84 -18.04
CA TYR A 196 -7.27 -0.44 -17.52
C TYR A 196 -7.96 -1.31 -18.54
N TYR A 197 -8.34 -0.75 -19.68
CA TYR A 197 -9.06 -1.43 -20.76
C TYR A 197 -8.46 -1.09 -22.10
N LYS A 198 -8.34 -2.10 -22.96
CA LYS A 198 -7.80 -1.93 -24.31
C LYS A 198 -8.63 -0.94 -25.12
N PRO A 199 -8.00 -0.20 -26.04
CA PRO A 199 -8.70 0.67 -26.97
C PRO A 199 -9.81 -0.07 -27.72
N GLY A 200 -10.99 0.56 -27.80
CA GLY A 200 -12.18 -0.03 -28.43
C GLY A 200 -12.94 -1.05 -27.57
N SER A 201 -12.49 -1.36 -26.37
CA SER A 201 -13.28 -2.10 -25.39
C SER A 201 -14.51 -1.29 -24.98
N LYS A 202 -15.64 -1.97 -24.76
CA LYS A 202 -16.87 -1.33 -24.25
C LYS A 202 -16.70 -0.69 -22.85
N TYR A 203 -15.67 -1.08 -22.12
CA TYR A 203 -15.38 -0.57 -20.78
C TYR A 203 -14.43 0.62 -20.78
N GLN A 204 -13.63 0.82 -21.84
CA GLN A 204 -12.68 1.91 -21.94
C GLN A 204 -13.30 3.30 -21.65
N PRO A 205 -14.48 3.65 -22.21
CA PRO A 205 -15.09 4.96 -21.92
C PRO A 205 -15.57 5.11 -20.46
N LEU A 206 -15.62 4.02 -19.70
CA LEU A 206 -16.04 4.01 -18.31
C LEU A 206 -14.87 4.12 -17.33
N ALA A 207 -13.64 4.18 -17.84
CA ALA A 207 -12.42 4.28 -17.06
C ALA A 207 -11.49 5.35 -17.65
N PRO A 208 -11.86 6.64 -17.55
CA PRO A 208 -11.07 7.74 -18.10
C PRO A 208 -9.77 7.88 -17.32
N LYS A 209 -8.64 7.54 -17.95
CA LYS A 209 -7.32 7.50 -17.32
C LYS A 209 -6.86 8.85 -16.77
N GLU A 210 -7.31 9.95 -17.38
CA GLU A 210 -7.03 11.31 -16.95
C GLU A 210 -7.51 11.60 -15.52
N TYR A 211 -8.48 10.85 -14.99
CA TYR A 211 -8.92 11.01 -13.61
C TYR A 211 -7.88 10.55 -12.57
N GLY A 212 -6.83 9.85 -13.02
CA GLY A 212 -5.67 9.49 -12.20
C GLY A 212 -4.61 10.59 -12.11
N GLU A 213 -4.72 11.68 -12.88
CA GLU A 213 -3.72 12.76 -12.87
C GLU A 213 -3.57 13.39 -11.48
N LEU A 214 -2.33 13.67 -11.10
CA LEU A 214 -1.98 14.18 -9.78
C LEU A 214 -2.72 15.49 -9.42
N HIS A 215 -2.99 16.35 -10.39
CA HIS A 215 -3.67 17.62 -10.13
C HIS A 215 -5.05 17.48 -9.45
N TYR A 216 -5.79 16.38 -9.73
CA TYR A 216 -7.05 16.09 -9.04
C TYR A 216 -6.84 15.79 -7.55
N MET A 217 -5.76 15.08 -7.22
CA MET A 217 -5.41 14.79 -5.83
C MET A 217 -4.90 16.03 -5.11
N LEU A 218 -4.10 16.87 -5.77
CA LEU A 218 -3.65 18.13 -5.21
C LEU A 218 -4.82 19.07 -4.91
N ALA A 219 -5.81 19.14 -5.79
CA ALA A 219 -7.03 19.92 -5.57
C ALA A 219 -7.86 19.38 -4.37
N LEU A 220 -7.91 18.07 -4.19
CA LEU A 220 -8.57 17.44 -3.04
C LEU A 220 -7.84 17.79 -1.72
N ILE A 221 -6.50 17.70 -1.71
CA ILE A 221 -5.68 18.06 -0.54
C ILE A 221 -5.83 19.53 -0.20
N GLU A 222 -5.79 20.43 -1.20
CA GLU A 222 -5.97 21.86 -0.98
C GLU A 222 -7.33 22.19 -0.36
N ARG A 223 -8.38 21.46 -0.77
CA ARG A 223 -9.73 21.62 -0.23
C ARG A 223 -9.87 21.13 1.20
N TYR A 224 -9.14 20.06 1.57
CA TYR A 224 -9.25 19.37 2.87
C TYR A 224 -7.86 19.16 3.51
N PRO A 225 -7.10 20.25 3.78
CA PRO A 225 -5.71 20.13 4.23
C PRO A 225 -5.55 19.50 5.61
N ASP A 226 -6.64 19.47 6.40
CA ASP A 226 -6.66 18.89 7.75
C ASP A 226 -7.03 17.40 7.76
N TYR A 227 -7.52 16.84 6.65
CA TYR A 227 -7.87 15.43 6.55
C TYR A 227 -6.64 14.57 6.24
N ILE A 228 -6.66 13.33 6.71
CA ILE A 228 -5.61 12.37 6.43
C ILE A 228 -5.81 11.83 5.00
N LEU A 229 -5.01 12.36 4.09
CA LEU A 229 -5.08 12.01 2.66
C LEU A 229 -3.81 11.27 2.25
N ILE A 230 -4.01 10.15 1.54
CA ILE A 230 -2.95 9.24 1.13
C ILE A 230 -3.01 9.08 -0.39
N PRO A 231 -2.26 9.90 -1.15
CA PRO A 231 -2.01 9.64 -2.56
C PRO A 231 -1.29 8.30 -2.70
N ALA A 232 -1.99 7.28 -3.21
CA ALA A 232 -1.38 5.99 -3.47
C ALA A 232 -0.26 6.11 -4.50
N HIS A 233 0.69 5.18 -4.47
CA HIS A 233 1.83 5.16 -5.40
C HIS A 233 2.66 6.44 -5.36
N ALA A 234 2.67 7.12 -4.21
CA ALA A 234 3.32 8.42 -4.02
C ALA A 234 2.87 9.50 -5.03
N GLY A 235 1.58 9.49 -5.39
CA GLY A 235 0.97 10.47 -6.30
C GLY A 235 0.89 10.02 -7.75
N GLY A 236 1.51 8.90 -8.09
CA GLY A 236 1.46 8.30 -9.42
C GLY A 236 2.35 7.07 -9.53
N ASP A 237 1.93 6.12 -10.34
CA ASP A 237 2.68 4.90 -10.61
C ASP A 237 3.73 5.07 -11.73
N CYS A 238 3.72 6.20 -12.44
CA CYS A 238 4.61 6.49 -13.57
C CYS A 238 5.95 7.14 -13.23
N GLY A 239 6.22 7.52 -11.97
CA GLY A 239 7.58 7.69 -11.52
C GLY A 239 8.08 9.03 -11.01
N TRP A 240 7.58 10.16 -11.47
CA TRP A 240 8.07 11.47 -11.00
C TRP A 240 7.01 12.31 -10.28
N GLU A 241 5.80 11.86 -10.27
CA GLU A 241 4.69 12.55 -9.62
C GLU A 241 4.95 12.75 -8.13
N TYR A 242 5.75 11.88 -7.51
CA TYR A 242 6.13 12.02 -6.11
C TYR A 242 6.96 13.27 -5.82
N GLU A 243 7.79 13.73 -6.77
CA GLU A 243 8.55 14.97 -6.61
C GLU A 243 7.61 16.18 -6.64
N GLU A 244 6.65 16.20 -7.58
CA GLU A 244 5.64 17.26 -7.68
C GLU A 244 4.73 17.28 -6.45
N LEU A 245 4.28 16.11 -5.99
CA LEU A 245 3.51 15.96 -4.77
C LEU A 245 4.28 16.49 -3.56
N ALA A 246 5.55 16.10 -3.40
CA ALA A 246 6.39 16.55 -2.28
C ALA A 246 6.61 18.06 -2.33
N GLN A 247 6.86 18.64 -3.51
CA GLN A 247 7.00 20.08 -3.69
C GLN A 247 5.72 20.81 -3.28
N ALA A 248 4.55 20.31 -3.67
CA ALA A 248 3.27 20.87 -3.27
C ALA A 248 3.05 20.80 -1.76
N VAL A 249 3.32 19.62 -1.15
CA VAL A 249 3.21 19.41 0.30
C VAL A 249 4.07 20.41 1.08
N HIS A 250 5.33 20.61 0.67
CA HIS A 250 6.23 21.56 1.30
C HIS A 250 5.80 23.02 1.09
N LYS A 251 5.44 23.37 -0.14
CA LYS A 251 5.02 24.72 -0.51
C LYS A 251 3.81 25.19 0.29
N HIS A 252 2.83 24.31 0.48
CA HIS A 252 1.58 24.63 1.17
C HIS A 252 1.62 24.30 2.67
N GLY A 253 2.65 23.59 3.14
CA GLY A 253 2.80 23.20 4.53
C GLY A 253 1.76 22.18 5.00
N TRP A 254 1.26 21.32 4.09
CA TRP A 254 0.29 20.29 4.40
C TRP A 254 0.90 19.21 5.31
N LYS A 255 0.28 18.97 6.45
CA LYS A 255 0.86 18.08 7.50
C LYS A 255 0.24 16.69 7.54
N ASN A 256 -0.94 16.53 6.93
CA ASN A 256 -1.73 15.29 7.00
C ASN A 256 -1.72 14.50 5.70
N VAL A 257 -0.76 14.78 4.81
CA VAL A 257 -0.48 14.00 3.62
C VAL A 257 0.51 12.90 3.97
N TYR A 258 0.11 11.66 3.70
CA TYR A 258 0.94 10.46 3.77
C TYR A 258 1.14 9.94 2.35
N THR A 259 2.03 8.97 2.18
CA THR A 259 2.17 8.24 0.93
C THR A 259 2.56 6.80 1.16
N ASP A 260 2.49 5.98 0.12
CA ASP A 260 2.83 4.57 0.21
C ASP A 260 3.98 4.17 -0.74
N THR A 261 4.51 2.96 -0.52
CA THR A 261 5.69 2.44 -1.24
C THR A 261 5.32 1.60 -2.45
N SER A 262 4.03 1.42 -2.76
CA SER A 262 3.62 0.54 -3.85
C SER A 262 4.25 0.96 -5.18
N PHE A 263 4.72 -0.02 -5.94
CA PHE A 263 5.46 0.17 -7.20
C PHE A 263 6.75 0.98 -7.08
N LYS A 264 7.36 1.08 -5.94
CA LYS A 264 8.62 1.82 -5.78
C LYS A 264 9.76 0.87 -5.49
N ASN A 265 10.91 1.13 -6.09
CA ASN A 265 12.14 0.42 -5.77
C ASN A 265 12.81 0.99 -4.50
N ALA A 266 13.82 0.29 -4.01
CA ALA A 266 14.55 0.67 -2.80
C ALA A 266 15.06 2.13 -2.81
N LYS A 267 15.60 2.58 -3.95
CA LYS A 267 16.10 3.95 -4.09
C LYS A 267 15.00 4.98 -3.89
N VAL A 268 13.87 4.80 -4.60
CA VAL A 268 12.74 5.74 -4.50
C VAL A 268 12.10 5.69 -3.12
N MET A 269 11.96 4.52 -2.50
CA MET A 269 11.45 4.41 -1.13
C MET A 269 12.30 5.22 -0.14
N ARG A 270 13.63 5.20 -0.29
CA ARG A 270 14.55 6.01 0.52
C ARG A 270 14.35 7.51 0.26
N GLU A 271 14.18 7.91 -0.99
CA GLU A 271 13.90 9.29 -1.36
C GLU A 271 12.57 9.78 -0.78
N LEU A 272 11.52 8.96 -0.83
CA LEU A 272 10.21 9.27 -0.25
C LEU A 272 10.28 9.54 1.25
N ALA A 273 11.03 8.73 2.01
CA ALA A 273 11.23 8.96 3.45
C ALA A 273 11.90 10.33 3.73
N GLY A 274 12.84 10.75 2.88
CA GLY A 274 13.46 12.07 2.95
C GLY A 274 12.53 13.21 2.57
N LEU A 275 11.71 13.02 1.54
CA LEU A 275 10.83 14.04 1.00
C LEU A 275 9.57 14.27 1.83
N PHE A 276 8.93 13.22 2.31
CA PHE A 276 7.66 13.32 3.07
C PHE A 276 7.87 13.29 4.58
N GLY A 277 9.04 12.81 5.02
CA GLY A 277 9.35 12.56 6.42
C GLY A 277 9.07 11.12 6.83
N GLU A 278 9.88 10.62 7.75
CA GLU A 278 9.90 9.23 8.22
C GLU A 278 8.54 8.73 8.73
N ASP A 279 7.73 9.62 9.31
CA ASP A 279 6.42 9.27 9.89
C ASP A 279 5.27 9.33 8.87
N LYS A 280 5.57 9.60 7.59
CA LYS A 280 4.57 9.79 6.52
C LYS A 280 4.59 8.74 5.43
N LEU A 281 5.56 7.83 5.47
CA LEU A 281 5.70 6.76 4.51
C LEU A 281 5.10 5.46 5.05
N LEU A 282 4.25 4.81 4.26
CA LEU A 282 3.55 3.58 4.59
C LEU A 282 4.04 2.46 3.67
N PHE A 283 4.39 1.31 4.24
CA PHE A 283 4.65 0.13 3.41
C PHE A 283 3.37 -0.33 2.72
N ALA A 284 3.45 -0.57 1.43
CA ALA A 284 2.33 -1.04 0.61
C ALA A 284 2.84 -1.71 -0.66
N THR A 285 2.06 -2.65 -1.18
CA THR A 285 2.42 -3.42 -2.36
C THR A 285 1.53 -3.16 -3.57
N ASP A 286 0.27 -2.81 -3.34
CA ASP A 286 -0.79 -2.84 -4.36
C ASP A 286 -1.08 -4.28 -4.87
N TYR A 287 -0.82 -5.30 -4.02
CA TYR A 287 -1.12 -6.68 -4.37
C TYR A 287 -2.56 -6.83 -4.88
N PRO A 288 -2.83 -7.55 -5.97
CA PRO A 288 -1.95 -8.48 -6.66
C PRO A 288 -1.18 -7.88 -7.85
N PHE A 289 -1.19 -6.56 -8.07
CA PHE A 289 -0.48 -5.94 -9.20
C PHE A 289 1.02 -5.95 -8.99
N ASP A 290 1.51 -5.73 -7.78
CA ASP A 290 2.91 -5.95 -7.43
C ASP A 290 3.06 -7.15 -6.48
N GLY A 291 4.23 -7.77 -6.48
CA GLY A 291 4.51 -8.94 -5.65
C GLY A 291 4.90 -8.54 -4.23
N ILE A 292 4.25 -9.12 -3.22
CA ILE A 292 4.58 -8.84 -1.81
C ILE A 292 6.05 -9.14 -1.52
N THR A 293 6.56 -10.28 -2.00
CA THR A 293 7.95 -10.70 -1.77
C THR A 293 8.95 -9.68 -2.29
N GLN A 294 8.74 -9.19 -3.50
CA GLN A 294 9.61 -8.21 -4.13
C GLN A 294 9.53 -6.86 -3.43
N SER A 295 8.33 -6.42 -3.05
CA SER A 295 8.12 -5.16 -2.35
C SER A 295 8.73 -5.19 -0.93
N VAL A 296 8.61 -6.31 -0.20
CA VAL A 296 9.27 -6.51 1.10
C VAL A 296 10.79 -6.42 0.94
N ALA A 297 11.36 -7.16 -0.04
CA ALA A 297 12.80 -7.14 -0.28
C ALA A 297 13.31 -5.73 -0.66
N ALA A 298 12.57 -5.00 -1.51
CA ALA A 298 12.92 -3.63 -1.88
C ALA A 298 12.87 -2.67 -0.67
N CYS A 299 11.89 -2.83 0.21
CA CYS A 299 11.79 -2.00 1.42
C CYS A 299 12.87 -2.35 2.45
N GLU A 300 13.24 -3.63 2.60
CA GLU A 300 14.36 -4.04 3.42
C GLU A 300 15.69 -3.50 2.90
N GLU A 301 15.91 -3.52 1.58
CA GLU A 301 17.07 -2.91 0.93
C GLU A 301 17.10 -1.39 1.15
N ALA A 302 15.96 -0.72 0.97
CA ALA A 302 15.85 0.73 1.14
C ALA A 302 16.30 1.20 2.52
N PHE A 303 16.04 0.44 3.57
CA PHE A 303 16.26 0.82 4.96
C PHE A 303 17.22 -0.13 5.69
N ALA A 304 18.08 -0.84 4.97
CA ALA A 304 19.02 -1.81 5.54
C ALA A 304 19.98 -1.21 6.59
N ASP A 305 20.33 0.06 6.43
CA ASP A 305 21.21 0.81 7.33
C ASP A 305 20.46 1.54 8.47
N ASP A 306 19.12 1.50 8.47
CA ASP A 306 18.27 2.17 9.47
C ASP A 306 17.09 1.28 9.89
N PRO A 307 17.30 0.33 10.79
CA PRO A 307 16.25 -0.59 11.23
C PRO A 307 15.10 0.11 11.97
N VAL A 308 15.33 1.27 12.58
CA VAL A 308 14.28 2.04 13.25
C VAL A 308 13.33 2.64 12.23
N LEU A 309 13.87 3.21 11.16
CA LEU A 309 13.07 3.73 10.06
C LEU A 309 12.34 2.58 9.32
N ALA A 310 13.03 1.46 9.11
CA ALA A 310 12.41 0.27 8.55
C ALA A 310 11.15 -0.15 9.35
N ASP A 311 11.25 -0.24 10.68
CA ASP A 311 10.14 -0.62 11.55
C ASP A 311 9.00 0.42 11.51
N LYS A 312 9.32 1.72 11.39
CA LYS A 312 8.32 2.77 11.18
C LYS A 312 7.56 2.56 9.88
N VAL A 313 8.28 2.37 8.76
CA VAL A 313 7.69 2.23 7.43
C VAL A 313 6.87 0.95 7.32
N PHE A 314 7.42 -0.19 7.74
CA PHE A 314 6.74 -1.48 7.64
C PHE A 314 5.50 -1.59 8.54
N TYR A 315 5.53 -0.95 9.72
CA TYR A 315 4.47 -1.17 10.71
C TYR A 315 4.04 0.09 11.46
N GLY A 316 4.98 0.82 12.05
CA GLY A 316 4.70 1.85 13.06
C GLY A 316 3.78 2.95 12.56
N ASN A 317 4.01 3.45 11.35
CA ASN A 317 3.23 4.54 10.77
C ASN A 317 1.80 4.10 10.47
N ALA A 318 1.63 2.93 9.85
CA ALA A 318 0.32 2.36 9.56
C ALA A 318 -0.45 2.02 10.85
N ALA A 319 0.20 1.39 11.83
CA ALA A 319 -0.41 1.05 13.11
C ALA A 319 -0.94 2.29 13.86
N LYS A 320 -0.18 3.39 13.82
CA LYS A 320 -0.60 4.66 14.40
C LYS A 320 -1.84 5.22 13.70
N LEU A 321 -1.87 5.21 12.36
CA LEU A 321 -3.02 5.67 11.57
C LEU A 321 -4.27 4.83 11.80
N LEU A 322 -4.11 3.53 11.97
CA LEU A 322 -5.21 2.56 12.06
C LEU A 322 -5.62 2.27 13.50
N HIS A 323 -4.94 2.89 14.49
CA HIS A 323 -5.16 2.68 15.92
C HIS A 323 -5.09 1.18 16.29
N LEU A 324 -3.96 0.52 15.95
CA LEU A 324 -3.66 -0.90 16.22
C LEU A 324 -2.75 -1.06 17.44
#